data_838869641fecd960845d0a5abb0972b7
#
_entry.id   838869641fecd960845d0a5abb0972b7
#
_cell.length_a   1.000
_cell.length_b   1.000
_cell.length_c   1.000
_cell.angle_alpha   90.00
_cell.angle_beta   90.00
_cell.angle_gamma   90.00
#
_symmetry.space_group_name_H-M   'P 1'
#
loop_
_entity.id
_entity.type
_entity.pdbx_description
1 polymer ?
#
loop_
_entity_poly.entity_id
_entity_poly.type
_entity_poly.pdbx_seq_one_letter_code
_entity_poly.pdbx_strand_id
1 'polypeptide(L)'
;MKFKIEKHILKKAEELSFITIKHDSEFKVEGYTIPKEGLQVPIKNEVLVKGIKEKTAQDNINAMSIADAMIYIIGIDSQFRYNEEYKKFLNAFKNKVNLDLNAYMGYMSRKYFDIGEYTDSLIYLKALITMNNDDINGLYHYAIVCQEVAKKYQKDNDDKAMNDFLLEALNKLEMVIDLDPEFALGYYHLGYHYYNQGQYVKSKVIWEEALKLGLDEDTTSEVQENIGKMDFKVQYEEGYNLVFQGRNEEGLEKLLPLEEDHSDWWNLLFMIGLAYKNMNEIETAKRYFEKILVIKPHQVDTMVELGLC
;
A
#
# COMPACT_ATOMS: atom_id res chain seq x y z
N MET A 1 -12.14 -5.08 10.36
CA MET A 1 -11.49 -4.66 9.11
C MET A 1 -11.17 -5.89 8.28
N LYS A 2 -11.36 -5.90 6.97
CA LYS A 2 -10.94 -7.02 6.09
C LYS A 2 -9.71 -6.57 5.31
N PHE A 3 -8.68 -7.42 5.26
CA PHE A 3 -7.44 -7.14 4.56
C PHE A 3 -7.32 -8.05 3.34
N LYS A 4 -7.28 -7.48 2.14
CA LYS A 4 -7.14 -8.26 0.89
C LYS A 4 -5.81 -8.98 0.79
N ILE A 5 -4.78 -8.44 1.47
CA ILE A 5 -3.40 -8.94 1.42
C ILE A 5 -3.17 -10.18 2.30
N GLU A 6 -4.10 -10.56 3.18
CA GLU A 6 -3.90 -11.69 4.11
C GLU A 6 -3.51 -12.98 3.40
N LYS A 7 -4.15 -13.28 2.27
CA LYS A 7 -3.83 -14.48 1.48
C LYS A 7 -2.35 -14.58 1.07
N HIS A 8 -1.63 -13.45 0.96
CA HIS A 8 -0.22 -13.43 0.58
C HIS A 8 0.72 -13.62 1.77
N ILE A 9 0.22 -13.40 3.00
CA ILE A 9 1.02 -13.51 4.23
C ILE A 9 0.65 -14.71 5.10
N LEU A 10 -0.46 -15.41 4.81
CA LEU A 10 -0.92 -16.56 5.60
C LEU A 10 0.15 -17.66 5.78
N LYS A 11 1.03 -17.84 4.79
CA LYS A 11 2.14 -18.80 4.88
C LYS A 11 3.09 -18.53 6.05
N LYS A 12 3.16 -17.28 6.53
CA LYS A 12 3.93 -16.93 7.73
C LYS A 12 3.42 -17.61 9.01
N ALA A 13 2.18 -18.13 9.02
CA ALA A 13 1.66 -18.92 10.14
C ALA A 13 2.42 -20.25 10.33
N GLU A 14 3.11 -20.78 9.30
CA GLU A 14 3.96 -21.96 9.40
C GLU A 14 5.20 -21.73 10.28
N GLU A 15 5.55 -20.47 10.56
CA GLU A 15 6.62 -20.10 11.50
C GLU A 15 6.21 -20.22 12.97
N LEU A 16 4.93 -20.56 13.24
CA LEU A 16 4.37 -20.69 14.57
C LEU A 16 4.04 -22.15 14.90
N SER A 17 4.40 -22.56 16.10
CA SER A 17 3.91 -23.77 16.75
C SER A 17 2.92 -23.39 17.84
N PHE A 18 1.95 -24.27 18.14
CA PHE A 18 0.95 -24.01 19.17
C PHE A 18 1.08 -25.03 20.31
N ILE A 19 1.04 -24.51 21.54
CA ILE A 19 0.97 -25.33 22.77
C ILE A 19 -0.32 -24.97 23.51
N THR A 20 -0.82 -25.91 24.34
CA THR A 20 -1.99 -25.67 25.16
C THR A 20 -1.55 -25.39 26.61
N ILE A 21 -1.89 -24.19 27.11
CA ILE A 21 -1.76 -23.86 28.53
C ILE A 21 -3.04 -24.28 29.21
N LYS A 22 -2.92 -25.16 30.23
CA LYS A 22 -4.07 -25.66 31.00
C LYS A 22 -4.57 -24.60 31.98
N HIS A 23 -5.85 -24.66 32.30
CA HIS A 23 -6.50 -23.75 33.25
C HIS A 23 -5.83 -23.73 34.64
N ASP A 24 -5.37 -24.88 35.10
CA ASP A 24 -4.72 -25.10 36.41
C ASP A 24 -3.19 -24.98 36.39
N SER A 25 -2.61 -24.48 35.26
CA SER A 25 -1.19 -24.31 35.13
C SER A 25 -0.63 -23.23 36.08
N GLU A 26 0.68 -23.31 36.38
CA GLU A 26 1.38 -22.27 37.12
C GLU A 26 1.55 -20.97 36.33
N PHE A 27 1.37 -21.03 35.02
CA PHE A 27 1.43 -19.85 34.13
C PHE A 27 0.27 -18.91 34.42
N LYS A 28 0.57 -17.76 35.04
CA LYS A 28 -0.42 -16.76 35.43
C LYS A 28 -0.06 -15.38 34.89
N VAL A 29 -1.04 -14.72 34.33
CA VAL A 29 -0.98 -13.28 34.01
C VAL A 29 -2.05 -12.60 34.87
N GLU A 30 -1.62 -11.65 35.70
CA GLU A 30 -2.55 -10.92 36.57
C GLU A 30 -3.61 -10.19 35.72
N GLY A 31 -4.88 -10.32 36.11
CA GLY A 31 -6.00 -9.75 35.37
C GLY A 31 -6.47 -10.61 34.18
N TYR A 32 -5.88 -11.80 33.96
CA TYR A 32 -6.34 -12.75 32.95
C TYR A 32 -6.53 -14.15 33.53
N THR A 33 -7.65 -14.78 33.20
CA THR A 33 -7.96 -16.16 33.61
C THR A 33 -8.01 -17.05 32.37
N ILE A 34 -7.17 -18.11 32.37
CA ILE A 34 -7.16 -19.09 31.29
C ILE A 34 -8.54 -19.81 31.26
N PRO A 35 -9.17 -19.95 30.06
CA PRO A 35 -10.42 -20.71 29.92
C PRO A 35 -10.36 -22.13 30.48
N LYS A 36 -11.48 -22.67 30.90
CA LYS A 36 -11.54 -24.02 31.50
C LYS A 36 -11.04 -25.13 30.56
N GLU A 37 -11.26 -24.96 29.26
CA GLU A 37 -10.77 -25.83 28.18
C GLU A 37 -9.28 -25.69 27.91
N GLY A 38 -8.62 -24.74 28.56
CA GLY A 38 -7.25 -24.33 28.28
C GLY A 38 -7.18 -23.28 27.19
N LEU A 39 -5.99 -22.74 26.94
CA LEU A 39 -5.72 -21.78 25.88
C LEU A 39 -4.61 -22.32 24.98
N GLN A 40 -4.90 -22.45 23.69
CA GLN A 40 -3.85 -22.66 22.70
C GLN A 40 -3.10 -21.34 22.47
N VAL A 41 -1.82 -21.33 22.74
CA VAL A 41 -0.95 -20.16 22.55
C VAL A 41 0.10 -20.41 21.48
N PRO A 42 0.36 -19.44 20.61
CA PRO A 42 1.41 -19.55 19.61
C PRO A 42 2.79 -19.33 20.25
N ILE A 43 3.79 -19.94 19.64
CA ILE A 43 5.22 -19.72 19.94
C ILE A 43 5.94 -19.71 18.60
N LYS A 44 6.83 -18.74 18.39
CA LYS A 44 7.67 -18.70 17.19
C LYS A 44 8.64 -19.89 17.17
N ASN A 45 8.75 -20.57 16.05
CA ASN A 45 9.60 -21.75 15.88
C ASN A 45 11.07 -21.45 16.19
N GLU A 46 11.55 -20.24 15.92
CA GLU A 46 12.90 -19.78 16.26
C GLU A 46 13.17 -19.81 17.78
N VAL A 47 12.17 -19.44 18.60
CA VAL A 47 12.26 -19.47 20.08
C VAL A 47 12.37 -20.91 20.56
N LEU A 48 11.59 -21.84 19.99
CA LEU A 48 11.65 -23.27 20.30
C LEU A 48 13.01 -23.86 19.93
N VAL A 49 13.49 -23.60 18.71
CA VAL A 49 14.77 -24.13 18.21
C VAL A 49 15.94 -23.62 19.05
N LYS A 50 15.93 -22.32 19.39
CA LYS A 50 16.95 -21.73 20.28
C LYS A 50 16.92 -22.39 21.64
N GLY A 51 15.76 -22.51 22.27
CA GLY A 51 15.59 -23.13 23.56
C GLY A 51 16.08 -24.59 23.63
N ILE A 52 15.83 -25.39 22.58
CA ILE A 52 16.31 -26.77 22.47
C ILE A 52 17.83 -26.81 22.35
N LYS A 53 18.43 -25.96 21.48
CA LYS A 53 19.89 -25.93 21.30
C LYS A 53 20.65 -25.50 22.55
N GLU A 54 20.12 -24.53 23.27
CA GLU A 54 20.76 -23.97 24.49
C GLU A 54 20.38 -24.74 25.77
N LYS A 55 19.49 -25.75 25.68
CA LYS A 55 18.91 -26.48 26.83
C LYS A 55 18.19 -25.56 27.83
N THR A 56 17.65 -24.44 27.34
CA THR A 56 16.96 -23.38 28.08
C THR A 56 15.52 -23.22 27.62
N ALA A 57 14.90 -24.28 27.07
CA ALA A 57 13.56 -24.21 26.45
C ALA A 57 12.50 -23.66 27.43
N GLN A 58 12.60 -23.99 28.73
CA GLN A 58 11.67 -23.48 29.74
C GLN A 58 11.86 -21.99 30.04
N ASP A 59 13.08 -21.47 29.97
CA ASP A 59 13.37 -20.06 30.22
C ASP A 59 13.04 -19.18 29.03
N ASN A 60 13.12 -19.72 27.81
CA ASN A 60 12.83 -18.98 26.56
C ASN A 60 11.32 -18.89 26.26
N ILE A 61 10.51 -19.86 26.73
CA ILE A 61 9.05 -19.83 26.63
C ILE A 61 8.50 -19.07 27.83
N ASN A 62 8.50 -17.76 27.75
CA ASN A 62 7.99 -16.87 28.79
C ASN A 62 6.77 -16.08 28.30
N ALA A 63 6.14 -15.33 29.20
CA ALA A 63 4.94 -14.56 28.86
C ALA A 63 5.16 -13.53 27.75
N MET A 64 6.39 -12.97 27.63
CA MET A 64 6.72 -12.02 26.57
C MET A 64 6.82 -12.69 25.21
N SER A 65 7.47 -13.86 25.11
CA SER A 65 7.58 -14.60 23.84
C SER A 65 6.20 -15.10 23.36
N ILE A 66 5.31 -15.47 24.29
CA ILE A 66 3.91 -15.83 23.99
C ILE A 66 3.14 -14.59 23.51
N ALA A 67 3.26 -13.46 24.21
CA ALA A 67 2.61 -12.20 23.83
C ALA A 67 3.04 -11.75 22.43
N ASP A 68 4.34 -11.81 22.14
CA ASP A 68 4.88 -11.48 20.81
C ASP A 68 4.30 -12.39 19.71
N ALA A 69 4.25 -13.70 19.95
CA ALA A 69 3.67 -14.63 18.99
C ALA A 69 2.15 -14.46 18.83
N MET A 70 1.41 -14.07 19.90
CA MET A 70 0.00 -13.68 19.80
C MET A 70 -0.20 -12.44 18.93
N ILE A 71 0.63 -11.41 19.10
CA ILE A 71 0.63 -10.21 18.24
C ILE A 71 0.89 -10.63 16.80
N TYR A 72 1.88 -11.47 16.57
CA TYR A 72 2.28 -11.92 15.24
C TYR A 72 1.15 -12.66 14.51
N ILE A 73 0.44 -13.60 15.17
CA ILE A 73 -0.69 -14.29 14.53
C ILE A 73 -1.90 -13.38 14.29
N ILE A 74 -2.19 -12.42 15.18
CA ILE A 74 -3.21 -11.37 14.94
C ILE A 74 -2.87 -10.59 13.67
N GLY A 75 -1.60 -10.28 13.46
CA GLY A 75 -1.13 -9.62 12.25
C GLY A 75 -1.21 -10.48 10.99
N ILE A 76 -1.01 -11.79 11.09
CA ILE A 76 -1.14 -12.71 9.94
C ILE A 76 -2.60 -12.89 9.54
N ASP A 77 -3.46 -13.23 10.49
CA ASP A 77 -4.87 -13.59 10.27
C ASP A 77 -5.79 -12.82 11.21
N SER A 78 -6.44 -11.78 10.67
CA SER A 78 -7.38 -10.95 11.43
C SER A 78 -8.67 -11.70 11.84
N GLN A 79 -8.91 -12.88 11.29
CA GLN A 79 -10.05 -13.73 11.59
C GLN A 79 -9.67 -15.00 12.38
N PHE A 80 -8.43 -15.07 12.86
CA PHE A 80 -7.98 -16.22 13.65
C PHE A 80 -8.87 -16.45 14.87
N ARG A 81 -9.26 -17.69 15.08
CA ARG A 81 -10.31 -18.09 16.04
C ARG A 81 -10.08 -17.64 17.48
N TYR A 82 -8.84 -17.41 17.90
CA TYR A 82 -8.50 -16.99 19.26
C TYR A 82 -8.17 -15.50 19.38
N ASN A 83 -8.34 -14.69 18.34
CA ASN A 83 -7.94 -13.28 18.35
C ASN A 83 -8.54 -12.50 19.50
N GLU A 84 -9.82 -12.68 19.80
CA GLU A 84 -10.48 -11.96 20.89
C GLU A 84 -9.92 -12.40 22.27
N GLU A 85 -9.59 -13.68 22.41
CA GLU A 85 -8.98 -14.19 23.63
C GLU A 85 -7.53 -13.69 23.78
N TYR A 86 -6.78 -13.63 22.70
CA TYR A 86 -5.42 -13.06 22.70
C TYR A 86 -5.41 -11.56 23.01
N LYS A 87 -6.39 -10.80 22.51
CA LYS A 87 -6.53 -9.38 22.88
C LYS A 87 -6.76 -9.20 24.39
N LYS A 88 -7.59 -10.05 25.01
CA LYS A 88 -7.80 -10.01 26.48
C LYS A 88 -6.51 -10.32 27.21
N PHE A 89 -5.79 -11.38 26.80
CA PHE A 89 -4.50 -11.72 27.38
C PHE A 89 -3.50 -10.58 27.26
N LEU A 90 -3.34 -10.01 26.06
CA LEU A 90 -2.42 -8.90 25.78
C LEU A 90 -2.76 -7.65 26.59
N ASN A 91 -4.05 -7.34 26.77
CA ASN A 91 -4.49 -6.23 27.61
C ASN A 91 -4.14 -6.42 29.10
N ALA A 92 -4.29 -7.63 29.63
CA ALA A 92 -3.87 -7.93 31.00
C ALA A 92 -2.32 -7.92 31.12
N PHE A 93 -1.63 -8.53 30.14
CA PHE A 93 -0.17 -8.60 30.12
C PHE A 93 0.49 -7.23 30.09
N LYS A 94 0.02 -6.30 29.23
CA LYS A 94 0.58 -4.94 29.15
C LYS A 94 0.52 -4.20 30.49
N ASN A 95 -0.58 -4.36 31.23
CA ASN A 95 -0.78 -3.72 32.52
C ASN A 95 0.20 -4.27 33.57
N LYS A 96 0.44 -5.60 33.56
CA LYS A 96 1.37 -6.26 34.49
C LYS A 96 2.80 -5.81 34.30
N VAL A 97 3.25 -5.67 33.05
CA VAL A 97 4.66 -5.36 32.73
C VAL A 97 4.89 -3.89 32.38
N ASN A 98 3.85 -3.07 32.46
CA ASN A 98 3.85 -1.65 32.06
C ASN A 98 4.39 -1.47 30.63
N LEU A 99 3.91 -2.28 29.69
CA LEU A 99 4.31 -2.27 28.29
C LEU A 99 3.31 -1.51 27.45
N ASP A 100 3.78 -0.53 26.68
CA ASP A 100 3.01 0.06 25.59
C ASP A 100 3.03 -0.91 24.39
N LEU A 101 1.90 -1.57 24.14
CA LEU A 101 1.78 -2.53 23.03
C LEU A 101 1.88 -1.85 21.66
N ASN A 102 1.38 -0.60 21.52
CA ASN A 102 1.48 0.11 20.25
C ASN A 102 2.94 0.48 19.96
N ALA A 103 3.63 1.01 20.96
CA ALA A 103 5.06 1.30 20.86
C ALA A 103 5.89 0.03 20.58
N TYR A 104 5.55 -1.11 21.22
CA TYR A 104 6.20 -2.39 20.96
C TYR A 104 6.00 -2.86 19.52
N MET A 105 4.77 -2.85 19.02
CA MET A 105 4.47 -3.27 17.64
C MET A 105 5.16 -2.36 16.62
N GLY A 106 5.16 -1.04 16.86
CA GLY A 106 5.90 -0.07 16.05
C GLY A 106 7.41 -0.33 16.04
N TYR A 107 8.01 -0.60 17.21
CA TYR A 107 9.42 -0.96 17.35
C TYR A 107 9.75 -2.24 16.57
N MET A 108 8.94 -3.30 16.70
CA MET A 108 9.17 -4.55 16.00
C MET A 108 9.03 -4.40 14.50
N SER A 109 8.03 -3.64 14.04
CA SER A 109 7.90 -3.29 12.63
C SER A 109 9.15 -2.58 12.11
N ARG A 110 9.61 -1.55 12.80
CA ARG A 110 10.82 -0.80 12.40
C ARG A 110 12.05 -1.71 12.34
N LYS A 111 12.25 -2.55 13.34
CA LYS A 111 13.35 -3.51 13.39
C LYS A 111 13.38 -4.43 12.16
N TYR A 112 12.22 -4.95 11.73
CA TYR A 112 12.14 -5.80 10.55
C TYR A 112 12.27 -4.99 9.24
N PHE A 113 11.74 -3.79 9.21
CA PHE A 113 11.90 -2.89 8.07
C PHE A 113 13.37 -2.56 7.79
N ASP A 114 14.14 -2.23 8.83
CA ASP A 114 15.55 -1.83 8.73
C ASP A 114 16.46 -2.95 8.19
N ILE A 115 16.05 -4.22 8.33
CA ILE A 115 16.77 -5.38 7.77
C ILE A 115 16.16 -5.90 6.45
N GLY A 116 15.16 -5.20 5.88
CA GLY A 116 14.52 -5.56 4.62
C GLY A 116 13.47 -6.66 4.69
N GLU A 117 13.10 -7.13 5.89
CA GLU A 117 12.06 -8.13 6.12
C GLU A 117 10.67 -7.47 6.17
N TYR A 118 10.27 -6.88 5.03
CA TYR A 118 9.07 -6.05 4.93
C TYR A 118 7.77 -6.80 5.26
N THR A 119 7.71 -8.10 4.99
CA THR A 119 6.52 -8.92 5.32
C THR A 119 6.33 -9.01 6.83
N ASP A 120 7.41 -9.21 7.59
CA ASP A 120 7.35 -9.27 9.05
C ASP A 120 7.05 -7.90 9.65
N SER A 121 7.66 -6.84 9.11
CA SER A 121 7.32 -5.45 9.43
C SER A 121 5.82 -5.18 9.26
N LEU A 122 5.26 -5.58 8.11
CA LEU A 122 3.84 -5.43 7.81
C LEU A 122 2.94 -6.17 8.79
N ILE A 123 3.31 -7.39 9.20
CA ILE A 123 2.55 -8.21 10.16
C ILE A 123 2.38 -7.47 11.49
N TYR A 124 3.44 -6.86 12.02
CA TYR A 124 3.35 -6.10 13.27
C TYR A 124 2.48 -4.85 13.13
N LEU A 125 2.59 -4.10 12.03
CA LEU A 125 1.72 -2.94 11.80
C LEU A 125 0.27 -3.35 11.57
N LYS A 126 0.04 -4.48 10.87
CA LYS A 126 -1.30 -5.01 10.71
C LYS A 126 -1.92 -5.44 12.04
N ALA A 127 -1.13 -6.03 12.95
CA ALA A 127 -1.58 -6.31 14.30
C ALA A 127 -1.97 -5.01 15.03
N LEU A 128 -1.14 -3.96 14.94
CA LEU A 128 -1.39 -2.65 15.55
C LEU A 128 -2.73 -2.09 15.09
N ILE A 129 -2.94 -1.94 13.77
CA ILE A 129 -4.19 -1.39 13.24
C ILE A 129 -5.40 -2.33 13.36
N THR A 130 -5.19 -3.62 13.62
CA THR A 130 -6.26 -4.58 13.97
C THR A 130 -6.69 -4.41 15.43
N MET A 131 -5.78 -4.03 16.31
CA MET A 131 -6.05 -3.77 17.73
C MET A 131 -6.50 -2.32 17.98
N ASN A 132 -6.02 -1.38 17.19
CA ASN A 132 -6.33 0.05 17.26
C ASN A 132 -6.50 0.59 15.82
N ASN A 133 -7.75 0.60 15.33
CA ASN A 133 -8.07 0.86 13.92
C ASN A 133 -8.05 2.33 13.50
N ASP A 134 -7.86 3.24 14.43
CA ASP A 134 -7.76 4.69 14.26
C ASP A 134 -6.37 5.25 14.64
N ASP A 135 -5.38 4.38 14.80
CA ASP A 135 -3.98 4.79 15.00
C ASP A 135 -3.40 5.32 13.68
N ILE A 136 -3.39 6.64 13.53
CA ILE A 136 -2.97 7.34 12.31
C ILE A 136 -1.56 6.96 11.90
N ASN A 137 -0.62 6.95 12.84
CA ASN A 137 0.77 6.57 12.57
C ASN A 137 0.88 5.10 12.16
N GLY A 138 0.13 4.21 12.82
CA GLY A 138 0.05 2.79 12.44
C GLY A 138 -0.48 2.60 11.03
N LEU A 139 -1.57 3.27 10.66
CA LEU A 139 -2.15 3.24 9.32
C LEU A 139 -1.18 3.78 8.27
N TYR A 140 -0.54 4.91 8.55
CA TYR A 140 0.44 5.52 7.67
C TYR A 140 1.63 4.59 7.41
N HIS A 141 2.31 4.12 8.46
CA HIS A 141 3.46 3.23 8.30
C HIS A 141 3.08 1.89 7.66
N TYR A 142 1.89 1.36 7.98
CA TYR A 142 1.37 0.17 7.30
C TYR A 142 1.24 0.38 5.79
N ALA A 143 0.71 1.52 5.35
CA ALA A 143 0.60 1.84 3.94
C ALA A 143 1.98 1.92 3.25
N ILE A 144 2.97 2.55 3.91
CA ILE A 144 4.35 2.63 3.37
C ILE A 144 4.96 1.23 3.23
N VAL A 145 4.81 0.37 4.23
CA VAL A 145 5.34 -1.00 4.16
C VAL A 145 4.60 -1.82 3.09
N CYS A 146 3.30 -1.61 2.88
CA CYS A 146 2.58 -2.23 1.74
C CYS A 146 3.21 -1.84 0.40
N GLN A 147 3.62 -0.58 0.20
CA GLN A 147 4.29 -0.14 -1.02
C GLN A 147 5.65 -0.83 -1.20
N GLU A 148 6.43 -1.01 -0.13
CA GLU A 148 7.71 -1.75 -0.20
C GLU A 148 7.51 -3.23 -0.54
N VAL A 149 6.49 -3.88 0.05
CA VAL A 149 6.13 -5.26 -0.31
C VAL A 149 5.67 -5.35 -1.77
N ALA A 150 4.89 -4.38 -2.27
CA ALA A 150 4.48 -4.33 -3.67
C ALA A 150 5.67 -4.27 -4.64
N LYS A 151 6.71 -3.49 -4.32
CA LYS A 151 7.95 -3.42 -5.12
C LYS A 151 8.66 -4.78 -5.23
N LYS A 152 8.58 -5.63 -4.19
CA LYS A 152 9.11 -6.99 -4.23
C LYS A 152 8.32 -7.84 -5.25
N TYR A 153 6.99 -7.82 -5.18
CA TYR A 153 6.14 -8.56 -6.12
C TYR A 153 6.29 -8.06 -7.56
N GLN A 154 6.52 -6.76 -7.76
CA GLN A 154 6.86 -6.20 -9.08
C GLN A 154 8.13 -6.82 -9.65
N LYS A 155 9.19 -7.00 -8.84
CA LYS A 155 10.43 -7.66 -9.26
C LYS A 155 10.23 -9.14 -9.61
N ASP A 156 9.29 -9.79 -8.91
CA ASP A 156 8.93 -11.19 -9.12
C ASP A 156 7.91 -11.38 -10.26
N ASN A 157 7.48 -10.29 -10.94
CA ASN A 157 6.46 -10.25 -11.99
C ASN A 157 5.09 -10.81 -11.54
N ASP A 158 4.74 -10.67 -10.26
CA ASP A 158 3.40 -10.99 -9.73
C ASP A 158 2.56 -9.70 -9.64
N ASP A 159 2.02 -9.29 -10.80
CA ASP A 159 1.20 -8.07 -10.92
C ASP A 159 -0.05 -8.13 -10.04
N LYS A 160 -0.61 -9.31 -9.80
CA LYS A 160 -1.82 -9.46 -8.98
C LYS A 160 -1.51 -9.16 -7.51
N ALA A 161 -0.46 -9.76 -6.97
CA ALA A 161 -0.04 -9.49 -5.60
C ALA A 161 0.39 -8.03 -5.44
N MET A 162 1.21 -7.52 -6.38
CA MET A 162 1.60 -6.12 -6.41
C MET A 162 0.39 -5.19 -6.31
N ASN A 163 -0.63 -5.38 -7.16
CA ASN A 163 -1.83 -4.55 -7.17
C ASN A 163 -2.66 -4.68 -5.88
N ASP A 164 -2.76 -5.88 -5.29
CA ASP A 164 -3.44 -6.07 -4.00
C ASP A 164 -2.78 -5.22 -2.89
N PHE A 165 -1.44 -5.17 -2.83
CA PHE A 165 -0.70 -4.37 -1.85
C PHE A 165 -0.78 -2.87 -2.13
N LEU A 166 -0.71 -2.44 -3.40
CA LEU A 166 -0.87 -1.02 -3.76
C LEU A 166 -2.28 -0.50 -3.43
N LEU A 167 -3.32 -1.31 -3.69
CA LEU A 167 -4.68 -0.95 -3.33
C LEU A 167 -4.88 -0.91 -1.81
N GLU A 168 -4.25 -1.81 -1.07
CA GLU A 168 -4.27 -1.79 0.39
C GLU A 168 -3.60 -0.52 0.94
N ALA A 169 -2.43 -0.14 0.37
CA ALA A 169 -1.73 1.09 0.72
C ALA A 169 -2.60 2.33 0.47
N LEU A 170 -3.22 2.41 -0.73
CA LEU A 170 -4.14 3.49 -1.08
C LEU A 170 -5.25 3.65 -0.04
N ASN A 171 -5.97 2.55 0.25
CA ASN A 171 -7.07 2.59 1.21
C ASN A 171 -6.64 3.06 2.61
N LYS A 172 -5.41 2.75 3.04
CA LYS A 172 -4.92 3.19 4.35
C LYS A 172 -4.46 4.64 4.35
N LEU A 173 -3.85 5.12 3.26
CA LEU A 173 -3.52 6.54 3.13
C LEU A 173 -4.78 7.41 3.05
N GLU A 174 -5.82 6.96 2.34
CA GLU A 174 -7.12 7.64 2.34
C GLU A 174 -7.72 7.69 3.76
N MET A 175 -7.67 6.58 4.51
CA MET A 175 -8.09 6.58 5.92
C MET A 175 -7.26 7.55 6.79
N VAL A 176 -5.96 7.68 6.55
CA VAL A 176 -5.09 8.60 7.30
C VAL A 176 -5.56 10.04 7.13
N ILE A 177 -5.79 10.49 5.89
CA ILE A 177 -6.24 11.87 5.63
C ILE A 177 -7.71 12.12 6.02
N ASP A 178 -8.54 11.07 6.06
CA ASP A 178 -9.90 11.16 6.59
C ASP A 178 -9.91 11.34 8.11
N LEU A 179 -8.99 10.67 8.84
CA LEU A 179 -8.85 10.75 10.29
C LEU A 179 -8.11 12.02 10.73
N ASP A 180 -7.10 12.41 9.98
CA ASP A 180 -6.31 13.62 10.21
C ASP A 180 -6.09 14.40 8.89
N PRO A 181 -7.00 15.33 8.55
CA PRO A 181 -6.87 16.13 7.33
C PRO A 181 -5.63 17.05 7.29
N GLU A 182 -4.91 17.21 8.40
CA GLU A 182 -3.69 18.01 8.47
C GLU A 182 -2.40 17.17 8.36
N PHE A 183 -2.53 15.84 8.15
CA PHE A 183 -1.38 14.93 8.04
C PHE A 183 -0.69 15.03 6.66
N ALA A 184 0.18 16.02 6.49
CA ALA A 184 0.84 16.35 5.22
C ALA A 184 1.52 15.15 4.51
N LEU A 185 2.17 14.25 5.27
CA LEU A 185 2.83 13.06 4.71
C LEU A 185 1.84 12.05 4.11
N GLY A 186 0.59 12.02 4.56
CA GLY A 186 -0.48 11.22 3.94
C GLY A 186 -0.75 11.68 2.51
N TYR A 187 -0.91 12.99 2.32
CA TYR A 187 -1.08 13.59 0.99
C TYR A 187 0.17 13.42 0.12
N TYR A 188 1.36 13.58 0.68
CA TYR A 188 2.62 13.34 -0.04
C TYR A 188 2.66 11.95 -0.67
N HIS A 189 2.42 10.89 0.10
CA HIS A 189 2.44 9.52 -0.42
C HIS A 189 1.25 9.17 -1.31
N LEU A 190 0.07 9.76 -1.07
CA LEU A 190 -1.08 9.65 -1.98
C LEU A 190 -0.76 10.28 -3.34
N GLY A 191 -0.12 11.42 -3.37
CA GLY A 191 0.33 12.06 -4.60
C GLY A 191 1.20 11.13 -5.44
N TYR A 192 2.18 10.47 -4.83
CA TYR A 192 2.99 9.44 -5.52
C TYR A 192 2.18 8.25 -5.99
N HIS A 193 1.21 7.81 -5.19
CA HIS A 193 0.33 6.71 -5.61
C HIS A 193 -0.39 7.07 -6.91
N TYR A 194 -1.02 8.24 -6.98
CA TYR A 194 -1.74 8.69 -8.17
C TYR A 194 -0.81 8.97 -9.36
N TYR A 195 0.37 9.53 -9.11
CA TYR A 195 1.39 9.73 -10.13
C TYR A 195 1.79 8.41 -10.82
N ASN A 196 2.07 7.38 -10.03
CA ASN A 196 2.46 6.06 -10.53
C ASN A 196 1.32 5.33 -11.26
N GLN A 197 0.05 5.72 -11.00
CA GLN A 197 -1.12 5.22 -11.71
C GLN A 197 -1.45 6.04 -12.98
N GLY A 198 -0.65 7.06 -13.30
CA GLY A 198 -0.88 7.94 -14.45
C GLY A 198 -2.04 8.93 -14.25
N GLN A 199 -2.54 9.08 -13.02
CA GLN A 199 -3.60 10.05 -12.66
C GLN A 199 -2.96 11.39 -12.26
N TYR A 200 -2.38 12.07 -13.25
CA TYR A 200 -1.52 13.24 -13.01
C TYR A 200 -2.27 14.45 -12.46
N VAL A 201 -3.50 14.69 -12.94
CA VAL A 201 -4.36 15.76 -12.43
C VAL A 201 -4.62 15.56 -10.94
N LYS A 202 -5.00 14.35 -10.54
CA LYS A 202 -5.28 14.01 -9.14
C LYS A 202 -4.01 14.08 -8.30
N SER A 203 -2.90 13.58 -8.82
CA SER A 203 -1.58 13.67 -8.16
C SER A 203 -1.20 15.11 -7.87
N LYS A 204 -1.34 16.01 -8.84
CA LYS A 204 -1.03 17.45 -8.70
C LYS A 204 -1.85 18.08 -7.58
N VAL A 205 -3.18 17.90 -7.59
CA VAL A 205 -4.09 18.44 -6.56
C VAL A 205 -3.71 17.95 -5.16
N ILE A 206 -3.42 16.66 -5.02
CA ILE A 206 -3.04 16.04 -3.74
C ILE A 206 -1.67 16.56 -3.26
N TRP A 207 -0.68 16.72 -4.14
CA TRP A 207 0.61 17.28 -3.77
C TRP A 207 0.55 18.77 -3.45
N GLU A 208 -0.27 19.56 -4.14
CA GLU A 208 -0.52 20.95 -3.79
C GLU A 208 -1.13 21.09 -2.37
N GLU A 209 -1.97 20.13 -1.94
CA GLU A 209 -2.49 20.10 -0.59
C GLU A 209 -1.38 19.74 0.42
N ALA A 210 -0.54 18.75 0.13
CA ALA A 210 0.60 18.43 0.98
C ALA A 210 1.53 19.64 1.20
N LEU A 211 1.79 20.44 0.14
CA LEU A 211 2.60 21.66 0.22
C LEU A 211 1.95 22.74 1.11
N LYS A 212 0.63 22.90 1.05
CA LYS A 212 -0.10 23.87 1.90
C LYS A 212 -0.04 23.48 3.37
N LEU A 213 -0.13 22.19 3.67
CA LEU A 213 -0.09 21.67 5.04
C LEU A 213 1.31 21.76 5.67
N GLY A 214 2.35 21.88 4.84
CA GLY A 214 3.74 22.03 5.26
C GLY A 214 4.48 20.69 5.32
N LEU A 215 5.46 20.56 4.45
CA LEU A 215 6.44 19.49 4.43
C LEU A 215 7.80 20.05 4.85
N ASP A 216 8.77 19.21 5.18
CA ASP A 216 10.15 19.64 5.34
C ASP A 216 10.72 20.19 4.02
N GLU A 217 11.85 20.91 4.11
CA GLU A 217 12.42 21.63 2.98
C GLU A 217 12.80 20.73 1.81
N ASP A 218 13.40 19.56 2.11
CA ASP A 218 13.83 18.61 1.08
C ASP A 218 12.62 18.01 0.35
N THR A 219 11.62 17.54 1.11
CA THR A 219 10.38 16.97 0.58
C THR A 219 9.56 18.01 -0.20
N THR A 220 9.53 19.27 0.28
CA THR A 220 8.88 20.39 -0.41
C THR A 220 9.51 20.60 -1.78
N SER A 221 10.85 20.67 -1.84
CA SER A 221 11.60 20.88 -3.08
C SER A 221 11.36 19.75 -4.07
N GLU A 222 11.37 18.51 -3.60
CA GLU A 222 11.09 17.31 -4.41
C GLU A 222 9.69 17.36 -5.03
N VAL A 223 8.66 17.66 -4.23
CA VAL A 223 7.26 17.73 -4.69
C VAL A 223 7.10 18.85 -5.72
N GLN A 224 7.66 20.04 -5.48
CA GLN A 224 7.60 21.16 -6.42
C GLN A 224 8.27 20.82 -7.76
N GLU A 225 9.42 20.17 -7.72
CA GLU A 225 10.09 19.70 -8.94
C GLU A 225 9.26 18.68 -9.71
N ASN A 226 8.64 17.72 -8.99
CA ASN A 226 7.78 16.71 -9.60
C ASN A 226 6.52 17.33 -10.24
N ILE A 227 5.90 18.29 -9.57
CA ILE A 227 4.75 19.04 -10.12
C ILE A 227 5.17 19.75 -11.42
N GLY A 228 6.31 20.46 -11.43
CA GLY A 228 6.79 21.15 -12.63
C GLY A 228 7.08 20.18 -13.79
N LYS A 229 7.67 19.02 -13.50
CA LYS A 229 7.98 18.00 -14.53
C LYS A 229 6.74 17.32 -15.11
N MET A 230 5.60 17.38 -14.47
CA MET A 230 4.39 16.71 -14.96
C MET A 230 3.34 17.63 -15.58
N ASP A 231 3.60 18.94 -15.71
CA ASP A 231 2.62 19.87 -16.27
C ASP A 231 2.11 19.44 -17.64
N PHE A 232 2.99 18.98 -18.53
CA PHE A 232 2.59 18.47 -19.83
C PHE A 232 1.73 17.19 -19.75
N LYS A 233 1.98 16.31 -18.75
CA LYS A 233 1.20 15.11 -18.51
C LYS A 233 -0.19 15.44 -17.98
N VAL A 234 -0.29 16.44 -17.12
CA VAL A 234 -1.56 16.98 -16.62
C VAL A 234 -2.37 17.54 -17.79
N GLN A 235 -1.74 18.37 -18.63
CA GLN A 235 -2.39 18.95 -19.81
C GLN A 235 -2.86 17.86 -20.79
N TYR A 236 -2.05 16.81 -20.99
CA TYR A 236 -2.44 15.65 -21.78
C TYR A 236 -3.64 14.90 -21.17
N GLU A 237 -3.63 14.62 -19.86
CA GLU A 237 -4.73 13.93 -19.18
C GLU A 237 -6.03 14.74 -19.25
N GLU A 238 -5.96 16.07 -19.07
CA GLU A 238 -7.11 16.95 -19.25
C GLU A 238 -7.68 16.86 -20.67
N GLY A 239 -6.81 16.97 -21.69
CA GLY A 239 -7.21 16.87 -23.10
C GLY A 239 -7.78 15.50 -23.46
N TYR A 240 -7.13 14.43 -22.99
CA TYR A 240 -7.60 13.06 -23.10
C TYR A 240 -9.02 12.89 -22.55
N ASN A 241 -9.26 13.36 -21.32
CA ASN A 241 -10.56 13.25 -20.68
C ASN A 241 -11.64 14.04 -21.43
N LEU A 242 -11.32 15.22 -21.97
CA LEU A 242 -12.24 16.02 -22.77
C LEU A 242 -12.63 15.30 -24.06
N VAL A 243 -11.70 14.68 -24.78
CA VAL A 243 -11.98 13.90 -25.98
C VAL A 243 -12.90 12.72 -25.67
N PHE A 244 -12.66 11.98 -24.58
CA PHE A 244 -13.53 10.88 -24.15
C PHE A 244 -14.93 11.31 -23.73
N GLN A 245 -15.09 12.56 -23.27
CA GLN A 245 -16.40 13.16 -22.97
C GLN A 245 -17.11 13.69 -24.23
N GLY A 246 -16.51 13.56 -25.41
CA GLY A 246 -17.04 14.11 -26.68
C GLY A 246 -16.78 15.60 -26.87
N ARG A 247 -16.06 16.28 -25.95
CA ARG A 247 -15.67 17.70 -26.02
C ARG A 247 -14.39 17.85 -26.84
N ASN A 248 -14.46 17.45 -28.12
CA ASN A 248 -13.27 17.26 -28.94
C ASN A 248 -12.50 18.56 -29.22
N GLU A 249 -13.20 19.68 -29.48
CA GLU A 249 -12.57 20.98 -29.71
C GLU A 249 -11.76 21.43 -28.49
N GLU A 250 -12.34 21.37 -27.29
CA GLU A 250 -11.68 21.71 -26.05
C GLU A 250 -10.52 20.75 -25.73
N GLY A 251 -10.68 19.45 -26.08
CA GLY A 251 -9.61 18.48 -26.00
C GLY A 251 -8.41 18.82 -26.86
N LEU A 252 -8.69 19.25 -28.14
CA LEU A 252 -7.63 19.70 -29.05
C LEU A 252 -6.92 20.97 -28.57
N GLU A 253 -7.62 21.92 -27.95
CA GLU A 253 -7.00 23.11 -27.33
C GLU A 253 -5.94 22.74 -26.28
N LYS A 254 -6.15 21.62 -25.57
CA LYS A 254 -5.19 21.10 -24.60
C LYS A 254 -4.07 20.26 -25.23
N LEU A 255 -4.40 19.46 -26.27
CA LEU A 255 -3.47 18.46 -26.82
C LEU A 255 -2.52 19.05 -27.87
N LEU A 256 -3.01 19.93 -28.77
CA LEU A 256 -2.21 20.47 -29.86
C LEU A 256 -0.95 21.24 -29.42
N PRO A 257 -0.99 22.06 -28.35
CA PRO A 257 0.22 22.74 -27.88
C PRO A 257 1.35 21.78 -27.46
N LEU A 258 0.99 20.55 -27.04
CA LEU A 258 1.96 19.54 -26.63
C LEU A 258 2.70 18.88 -27.82
N GLU A 259 2.13 18.95 -29.03
CA GLU A 259 2.70 18.30 -30.22
C GLU A 259 4.05 18.90 -30.61
N GLU A 260 4.27 20.19 -30.38
CA GLU A 260 5.50 20.89 -30.74
C GLU A 260 6.73 20.26 -30.06
N ASP A 261 6.61 19.99 -28.75
CA ASP A 261 7.71 19.42 -27.96
C ASP A 261 7.68 17.87 -27.90
N HIS A 262 6.54 17.24 -28.25
CA HIS A 262 6.32 15.81 -28.10
C HIS A 262 5.79 15.16 -29.40
N SER A 263 6.36 15.53 -30.54
CA SER A 263 5.92 15.10 -31.86
C SER A 263 6.07 13.60 -32.14
N ASP A 264 6.82 12.88 -31.35
CA ASP A 264 7.02 11.42 -31.38
C ASP A 264 6.22 10.66 -30.34
N TRP A 265 5.46 11.36 -29.49
CA TRP A 265 4.64 10.72 -28.46
C TRP A 265 3.34 10.18 -29.08
N TRP A 266 3.38 8.91 -29.47
CA TRP A 266 2.30 8.26 -30.22
C TRP A 266 0.93 8.30 -29.49
N ASN A 267 0.87 8.26 -28.13
CA ASN A 267 -0.39 8.39 -27.38
C ASN A 267 -1.03 9.77 -27.56
N LEU A 268 -0.21 10.84 -27.58
CA LEU A 268 -0.67 12.20 -27.84
C LEU A 268 -1.25 12.31 -29.25
N LEU A 269 -0.50 11.84 -30.25
CA LEU A 269 -0.94 11.87 -31.65
C LEU A 269 -2.22 11.04 -31.86
N PHE A 270 -2.36 9.92 -31.16
CA PHE A 270 -3.55 9.09 -31.21
C PHE A 270 -4.80 9.84 -30.71
N MET A 271 -4.67 10.53 -29.57
CA MET A 271 -5.77 11.31 -29.01
C MET A 271 -6.15 12.50 -29.89
N ILE A 272 -5.18 13.17 -30.51
CA ILE A 272 -5.42 14.23 -31.49
C ILE A 272 -6.15 13.65 -32.71
N GLY A 273 -5.68 12.54 -33.27
CA GLY A 273 -6.32 11.85 -34.39
C GLY A 273 -7.75 11.43 -34.08
N LEU A 274 -7.99 10.89 -32.89
CA LEU A 274 -9.30 10.48 -32.42
C LEU A 274 -10.26 11.69 -32.31
N ALA A 275 -9.77 12.81 -31.76
CA ALA A 275 -10.58 14.03 -31.68
C ALA A 275 -11.01 14.53 -33.05
N TYR A 276 -10.10 14.61 -34.03
CA TYR A 276 -10.43 14.99 -35.41
C TYR A 276 -11.40 14.01 -36.06
N LYS A 277 -11.23 12.70 -35.87
CA LYS A 277 -12.17 11.69 -36.37
C LYS A 277 -13.58 11.90 -35.79
N ASN A 278 -13.69 12.12 -34.47
CA ASN A 278 -14.97 12.38 -33.82
C ASN A 278 -15.65 13.64 -34.31
N MET A 279 -14.89 14.63 -34.81
CA MET A 279 -15.39 15.86 -35.43
C MET A 279 -15.69 15.69 -36.94
N ASN A 280 -15.57 14.46 -37.47
CA ASN A 280 -15.72 14.12 -38.87
C ASN A 280 -14.67 14.75 -39.80
N GLU A 281 -13.53 15.17 -39.26
CA GLU A 281 -12.36 15.65 -40.02
C GLU A 281 -11.44 14.48 -40.40
N ILE A 282 -11.96 13.60 -41.25
CA ILE A 282 -11.37 12.27 -41.53
C ILE A 282 -9.97 12.36 -42.14
N GLU A 283 -9.74 13.29 -43.06
CA GLU A 283 -8.44 13.43 -43.73
C GLU A 283 -7.33 13.91 -42.73
N THR A 284 -7.70 14.77 -41.81
CA THR A 284 -6.78 15.20 -40.74
C THR A 284 -6.48 14.03 -39.77
N ALA A 285 -7.51 13.30 -39.36
CA ALA A 285 -7.37 12.12 -38.51
C ALA A 285 -6.44 11.07 -39.14
N LYS A 286 -6.59 10.75 -40.42
CA LYS A 286 -5.74 9.81 -41.16
C LYS A 286 -4.27 10.20 -41.09
N ARG A 287 -3.94 11.48 -41.31
CA ARG A 287 -2.56 11.95 -41.22
C ARG A 287 -1.92 11.68 -39.87
N TYR A 288 -2.68 11.88 -38.79
CA TYR A 288 -2.19 11.58 -37.42
C TYR A 288 -1.98 10.08 -37.21
N PHE A 289 -2.91 9.23 -37.64
CA PHE A 289 -2.80 7.78 -37.51
C PHE A 289 -1.64 7.23 -38.39
N GLU A 290 -1.46 7.73 -39.59
CA GLU A 290 -0.31 7.39 -40.44
C GLU A 290 1.03 7.81 -39.81
N LYS A 291 1.11 9.00 -39.21
CA LYS A 291 2.28 9.48 -38.45
C LYS A 291 2.63 8.53 -37.32
N ILE A 292 1.62 8.00 -36.58
CA ILE A 292 1.86 7.03 -35.52
C ILE A 292 2.43 5.73 -36.07
N LEU A 293 1.92 5.22 -37.20
CA LEU A 293 2.42 3.97 -37.78
C LEU A 293 3.86 4.09 -38.33
N VAL A 294 4.34 5.29 -38.61
CA VAL A 294 5.77 5.53 -38.88
C VAL A 294 6.61 5.37 -37.61
N ILE A 295 6.12 5.87 -36.47
CA ILE A 295 6.80 5.80 -35.17
C ILE A 295 6.69 4.38 -34.58
N LYS A 296 5.49 3.77 -34.70
CA LYS A 296 5.13 2.48 -34.10
C LYS A 296 4.36 1.59 -35.10
N PRO A 297 5.06 0.89 -36.01
CA PRO A 297 4.42 0.21 -37.14
C PRO A 297 3.37 -0.87 -36.81
N HIS A 298 3.39 -1.41 -35.58
CA HIS A 298 2.49 -2.50 -35.17
C HIS A 298 1.49 -2.07 -34.08
N GLN A 299 1.16 -0.78 -34.01
CA GLN A 299 0.18 -0.28 -33.05
C GLN A 299 -1.23 -0.63 -33.55
N VAL A 300 -1.84 -1.66 -32.95
CA VAL A 300 -3.08 -2.29 -33.38
C VAL A 300 -4.26 -1.31 -33.38
N ASP A 301 -4.43 -0.53 -32.29
CA ASP A 301 -5.55 0.40 -32.18
C ASP A 301 -5.50 1.48 -33.28
N THR A 302 -4.28 1.97 -33.59
CA THR A 302 -4.09 2.93 -34.70
C THR A 302 -4.45 2.32 -36.06
N MET A 303 -4.08 1.05 -36.29
CA MET A 303 -4.44 0.37 -37.55
C MET A 303 -5.95 0.19 -37.67
N VAL A 304 -6.64 -0.12 -36.56
CA VAL A 304 -8.11 -0.22 -36.52
C VAL A 304 -8.73 1.13 -36.81
N GLU A 305 -8.30 2.19 -36.13
CA GLU A 305 -8.83 3.53 -36.28
C GLU A 305 -8.61 4.09 -37.70
N LEU A 306 -7.43 3.84 -38.28
CA LEU A 306 -7.14 4.21 -39.67
C LEU A 306 -8.02 3.46 -40.67
N GLY A 307 -8.31 2.17 -40.41
CA GLY A 307 -9.22 1.35 -41.26
C GLY A 307 -10.70 1.79 -41.16
N LEU A 308 -11.08 2.45 -40.07
CA LEU A 308 -12.42 2.99 -39.85
C LEU A 308 -12.60 4.43 -40.39
N CYS A 309 -11.52 5.09 -40.79
CA CYS A 309 -11.55 6.36 -41.49
C CYS A 309 -11.80 6.19 -43.00
#